data_81b1294f451a4f1a93163fff6b9dd8ce
#
_entry.id   81b1294f451a4f1a93163fff6b9dd8ce
#
_cell.length_a   1.000
_cell.length_b   1.000
_cell.length_c   1.000
_cell.angle_alpha   90.00
_cell.angle_beta   90.00
_cell.angle_gamma   90.00
#
_symmetry.space_group_name_H-M   'P 1'
#
loop_
_entity.id
_entity.type
_entity.pdbx_description
1 polymer ?
#
loop_
_entity_poly.entity_id
_entity_poly.type
_entity_poly.pdbx_seq_one_letter_code
_entity_poly.pdbx_strand_id
1 'polypeptide(L)'
;EVLHPIIVHALRYVDRYGDDVVARVEAFEAHLATSVYRPRDGLDWSTVPKTLISNCPDLGHPWREPWLIEPAGTYSPRYETTQELLHVTAACACLLMYLSGIRPLELTMLRRDCLQAVKDPKTGDVIRWKVIGLPAKKRVQKGKKPKPVEWVIPEEAARAVMLLQRAWESMRRRHDDDHLVLNAHALGTKSRKHGFPTTPQ
;
A
#
# COMPACT_ATOMS: atom_id res chain seq x y z
N GLU A 1 -14.22 -21.49 -9.06
CA GLU A 1 -12.87 -22.10 -9.00
C GLU A 1 -11.70 -21.12 -9.31
N VAL A 2 -11.90 -20.02 -10.02
CA VAL A 2 -10.83 -19.06 -10.36
C VAL A 2 -10.41 -18.17 -9.16
N LEU A 3 -11.31 -17.91 -8.24
CA LEU A 3 -11.07 -17.00 -7.11
C LEU A 3 -10.07 -17.56 -6.10
N HIS A 4 -10.08 -18.86 -5.86
CA HIS A 4 -9.20 -19.50 -4.88
C HIS A 4 -7.69 -19.32 -5.22
N PRO A 5 -7.23 -19.56 -6.44
CA PRO A 5 -5.85 -19.30 -6.83
C PRO A 5 -5.43 -17.83 -6.62
N ILE A 6 -6.31 -16.87 -6.96
CA ILE A 6 -6.01 -15.44 -6.78
C ILE A 6 -5.76 -15.11 -5.32
N ILE A 7 -6.61 -15.60 -4.40
CA ILE A 7 -6.45 -15.36 -2.96
C ILE A 7 -5.18 -16.02 -2.40
N VAL A 8 -4.90 -17.26 -2.81
CA VAL A 8 -3.65 -17.96 -2.42
C VAL A 8 -2.42 -17.19 -2.90
N HIS A 9 -2.43 -16.70 -4.13
CA HIS A 9 -1.33 -15.89 -4.65
C HIS A 9 -1.20 -14.54 -3.93
N ALA A 10 -2.32 -13.89 -3.62
CA ALA A 10 -2.33 -12.63 -2.88
C ALA A 10 -1.76 -12.82 -1.46
N LEU A 11 -2.18 -13.87 -0.74
CA LEU A 11 -1.63 -14.23 0.57
C LEU A 11 -0.12 -14.45 0.50
N ARG A 12 0.31 -15.31 -0.45
CA ARG A 12 1.74 -15.58 -0.67
C ARG A 12 2.52 -14.30 -0.98
N TYR A 13 1.96 -13.42 -1.81
CA TYR A 13 2.61 -12.18 -2.18
C TYR A 13 2.77 -11.25 -0.97
N VAL A 14 1.73 -11.09 -0.18
CA VAL A 14 1.75 -10.27 1.05
C VAL A 14 2.73 -10.83 2.07
N ASP A 15 2.68 -12.14 2.34
CA ASP A 15 3.48 -12.77 3.40
C ASP A 15 4.97 -12.89 3.04
N ARG A 16 5.32 -13.05 1.76
CA ARG A 16 6.70 -13.33 1.35
C ARG A 16 7.43 -12.13 0.75
N TYR A 17 6.71 -11.27 0.04
CA TYR A 17 7.32 -10.17 -0.72
C TYR A 17 6.91 -8.80 -0.21
N GLY A 18 5.90 -8.72 0.65
CA GLY A 18 5.38 -7.44 1.12
C GLY A 18 6.43 -6.59 1.82
N ASP A 19 7.22 -7.18 2.72
CA ASP A 19 8.27 -6.47 3.44
C ASP A 19 9.39 -5.97 2.52
N ASP A 20 9.73 -6.72 1.49
CA ASP A 20 10.72 -6.31 0.50
C ASP A 20 10.25 -5.11 -0.32
N VAL A 21 8.97 -5.12 -0.72
CA VAL A 21 8.38 -3.97 -1.43
C VAL A 21 8.38 -2.74 -0.53
N VAL A 22 8.05 -2.89 0.76
CA VAL A 22 8.11 -1.77 1.72
C VAL A 22 9.53 -1.22 1.83
N ALA A 23 10.53 -2.09 2.05
CA ALA A 23 11.92 -1.69 2.16
C ALA A 23 12.40 -0.96 0.88
N ARG A 24 11.95 -1.42 -0.29
CA ARG A 24 12.28 -0.79 -1.57
C ARG A 24 11.65 0.59 -1.72
N VAL A 25 10.39 0.74 -1.33
CA VAL A 25 9.71 2.05 -1.33
C VAL A 25 10.40 3.01 -0.36
N GLU A 26 10.74 2.57 0.84
CA GLU A 26 11.43 3.37 1.84
C GLU A 26 12.81 3.85 1.35
N ALA A 27 13.60 2.97 0.75
CA ALA A 27 14.90 3.32 0.20
C ALA A 27 14.79 4.30 -0.98
N PHE A 28 13.81 4.09 -1.85
CA PHE A 28 13.53 5.01 -2.95
C PHE A 28 13.15 6.40 -2.44
N GLU A 29 12.27 6.48 -1.45
CA GLU A 29 11.85 7.74 -0.84
C GLU A 29 12.99 8.43 -0.08
N ALA A 30 13.83 7.67 0.64
CA ALA A 30 15.02 8.20 1.30
C ALA A 30 16.00 8.80 0.28
N HIS A 31 16.20 8.11 -0.86
CA HIS A 31 17.02 8.62 -1.94
C HIS A 31 16.45 9.93 -2.51
N LEU A 32 15.12 9.99 -2.74
CA LEU A 32 14.47 11.22 -3.20
C LEU A 32 14.64 12.38 -2.24
N ALA A 33 14.61 12.12 -0.94
CA ALA A 33 14.77 13.15 0.09
C ALA A 33 16.18 13.77 0.12
N THR A 34 17.19 12.97 -0.24
CA THR A 34 18.60 13.40 -0.25
C THR A 34 19.08 13.91 -1.62
N SER A 35 18.37 13.56 -2.69
CA SER A 35 18.76 13.91 -4.06
C SER A 35 18.42 15.36 -4.39
N VAL A 36 19.41 16.07 -4.95
CA VAL A 36 19.19 17.41 -5.48
C VAL A 36 18.43 17.29 -6.81
N TYR A 37 17.16 17.63 -6.79
CA TYR A 37 16.35 17.68 -8.01
C TYR A 37 16.86 18.82 -8.91
N ARG A 38 17.39 18.47 -10.07
CA ARG A 38 17.73 19.44 -11.12
C ARG A 38 16.58 19.50 -12.12
N PRO A 39 15.91 20.66 -12.30
CA PRO A 39 14.72 20.76 -13.17
C PRO A 39 14.94 20.36 -14.63
N ARG A 40 16.18 20.41 -15.13
CA ARG A 40 16.56 20.07 -16.51
C ARG A 40 17.05 18.64 -16.68
N ASP A 41 17.70 18.09 -15.67
CA ASP A 41 18.43 16.82 -15.79
C ASP A 41 17.68 15.66 -15.11
N GLY A 42 16.57 15.95 -14.41
CA GLY A 42 15.85 14.96 -13.63
C GLY A 42 16.61 14.51 -12.38
N LEU A 43 16.23 13.36 -11.84
CA LEU A 43 16.95 12.68 -10.76
C LEU A 43 18.06 11.83 -11.34
N ASP A 44 19.23 11.88 -10.72
CA ASP A 44 20.32 10.95 -11.05
C ASP A 44 20.01 9.56 -10.50
N TRP A 45 19.43 8.73 -11.34
CA TRP A 45 19.03 7.36 -11.01
C TRP A 45 20.24 6.42 -10.81
N SER A 46 21.44 6.82 -11.23
CA SER A 46 22.65 6.00 -11.04
C SER A 46 23.04 5.85 -9.56
N THR A 47 22.59 6.80 -8.74
CA THR A 47 22.89 6.83 -7.31
C THR A 47 21.87 6.07 -6.45
N VAL A 48 20.78 5.57 -7.04
CA VAL A 48 19.80 4.76 -6.30
C VAL A 48 20.45 3.44 -5.86
N PRO A 49 20.36 3.07 -4.57
CA PRO A 49 20.96 1.84 -4.09
C PRO A 49 20.44 0.62 -4.86
N LYS A 50 21.36 -0.13 -5.49
CA LYS A 50 21.03 -1.37 -6.23
C LYS A 50 20.75 -2.57 -5.31
N THR A 51 20.84 -2.36 -4.01
CA THR A 51 21.04 -3.43 -3.01
C THR A 51 19.77 -4.01 -2.40
N LEU A 52 18.58 -3.59 -2.84
CA LEU A 52 17.35 -4.16 -2.32
C LEU A 52 16.95 -5.39 -3.13
N ILE A 53 17.73 -6.44 -2.94
CA ILE A 53 17.43 -7.77 -3.47
C ILE A 53 17.03 -8.63 -2.29
N SER A 54 15.81 -9.11 -2.27
CA SER A 54 15.48 -10.17 -1.34
C SER A 54 15.70 -11.53 -2.00
N ASN A 55 16.27 -12.45 -1.22
CA ASN A 55 16.33 -13.85 -1.61
C ASN A 55 14.97 -14.48 -1.33
N CYS A 56 14.29 -14.92 -2.36
CA CYS A 56 13.12 -15.75 -2.17
C CYS A 56 13.57 -17.13 -1.68
N PRO A 57 13.20 -17.55 -0.44
CA PRO A 57 13.64 -18.82 0.12
C PRO A 57 13.27 -20.03 -0.75
N ASP A 58 12.17 -19.94 -1.48
CA ASP A 58 11.65 -21.02 -2.32
C ASP A 58 12.32 -21.12 -3.68
N LEU A 59 12.93 -20.07 -4.16
CA LEU A 59 13.52 -20.02 -5.49
C LEU A 59 15.03 -20.19 -5.47
N GLY A 60 15.68 -20.04 -4.29
CA GLY A 60 17.14 -20.10 -4.17
C GLY A 60 17.89 -18.97 -4.90
N HIS A 61 17.16 -18.01 -5.45
CA HIS A 61 17.67 -16.80 -6.11
C HIS A 61 16.80 -15.58 -5.76
N PRO A 62 17.28 -14.37 -5.97
CA PRO A 62 16.47 -13.18 -5.79
C PRO A 62 15.17 -13.28 -6.60
N TRP A 63 14.03 -12.99 -5.96
CA TRP A 63 12.73 -13.01 -6.66
C TRP A 63 12.61 -11.87 -7.68
N ARG A 64 13.49 -10.91 -7.59
CA ARG A 64 13.59 -9.80 -8.52
C ARG A 64 15.05 -9.40 -8.73
N GLU A 65 15.39 -9.10 -9.97
CA GLU A 65 16.70 -8.55 -10.32
C GLU A 65 16.91 -7.16 -9.67
N PRO A 66 18.17 -6.80 -9.34
CA PRO A 66 18.51 -5.44 -8.98
C PRO A 66 17.97 -4.47 -10.03
N TRP A 67 17.65 -3.27 -9.62
CA TRP A 67 17.27 -2.25 -10.60
C TRP A 67 18.32 -2.12 -11.70
N LEU A 68 17.97 -2.59 -12.87
CA LEU A 68 18.79 -2.44 -14.06
C LEU A 68 18.63 -0.99 -14.52
N ILE A 69 19.69 -0.20 -14.35
CA ILE A 69 19.79 1.09 -14.98
C ILE A 69 20.32 0.82 -16.38
N GLU A 70 19.42 0.54 -17.30
CA GLU A 70 19.81 0.47 -18.70
C GLU A 70 20.14 1.88 -19.21
N PRO A 71 21.25 2.02 -19.95
CA PRO A 71 21.66 3.32 -20.52
C PRO A 71 20.62 3.93 -21.49
N ALA A 72 19.63 3.14 -21.90
CA ALA A 72 18.70 3.48 -22.98
C ALA A 72 17.26 3.77 -22.53
N GLY A 73 16.98 4.03 -21.26
CA GLY A 73 15.76 4.75 -20.89
C GLY A 73 14.44 4.01 -20.84
N THR A 74 14.42 2.66 -20.82
CA THR A 74 13.15 1.94 -20.86
C THR A 74 12.51 1.70 -19.48
N TYR A 75 13.30 1.55 -18.41
CA TYR A 75 12.79 1.36 -17.06
C TYR A 75 13.56 2.20 -16.04
N SER A 76 12.86 3.12 -15.39
CA SER A 76 13.45 3.89 -14.28
C SER A 76 13.14 3.18 -12.95
N PRO A 77 14.00 3.29 -11.92
CA PRO A 77 13.72 2.80 -10.58
C PRO A 77 12.38 3.28 -10.01
N ARG A 78 11.95 4.47 -10.40
CA ARG A 78 10.64 5.02 -10.07
C ARG A 78 9.52 4.17 -10.67
N TYR A 79 9.62 3.83 -11.95
CA TYR A 79 8.58 3.03 -12.61
C TYR A 79 8.45 1.66 -11.95
N GLU A 80 9.57 0.97 -11.74
CA GLU A 80 9.59 -0.36 -11.11
C GLU A 80 9.02 -0.31 -9.68
N THR A 81 9.48 0.63 -8.85
CA THR A 81 8.98 0.78 -7.49
C THR A 81 7.48 1.09 -7.48
N THR A 82 7.01 1.91 -8.45
CA THR A 82 5.59 2.19 -8.62
C THR A 82 4.79 0.93 -8.96
N GLN A 83 5.30 0.10 -9.89
CA GLN A 83 4.63 -1.15 -10.26
C GLN A 83 4.56 -2.13 -9.09
N GLU A 84 5.64 -2.28 -8.33
CA GLU A 84 5.65 -3.14 -7.14
C GLU A 84 4.70 -2.66 -6.06
N LEU A 85 4.66 -1.36 -5.81
CA LEU A 85 3.70 -0.75 -4.88
C LEU A 85 2.25 -0.97 -5.34
N LEU A 86 1.99 -0.91 -6.64
CA LEU A 86 0.67 -1.24 -7.21
C LEU A 86 0.32 -2.72 -7.02
N HIS A 87 1.27 -3.62 -7.27
CA HIS A 87 1.05 -5.06 -7.11
C HIS A 87 0.77 -5.44 -5.66
N VAL A 88 1.56 -4.95 -4.70
CA VAL A 88 1.29 -5.22 -3.27
C VAL A 88 -0.03 -4.60 -2.84
N THR A 89 -0.35 -3.42 -3.33
CA THR A 89 -1.63 -2.76 -3.04
C THR A 89 -2.80 -3.57 -3.59
N ALA A 90 -2.70 -4.08 -4.82
CA ALA A 90 -3.73 -4.92 -5.43
C ALA A 90 -3.90 -6.24 -4.66
N ALA A 91 -2.80 -6.90 -4.25
CA ALA A 91 -2.86 -8.12 -3.45
C ALA A 91 -3.57 -7.88 -2.11
N CYS A 92 -3.18 -6.82 -1.39
CA CYS A 92 -3.84 -6.44 -0.13
C CYS A 92 -5.32 -6.08 -0.33
N ALA A 93 -5.65 -5.36 -1.40
CA ALA A 93 -7.03 -5.02 -1.74
C ALA A 93 -7.87 -6.27 -2.00
N CYS A 94 -7.35 -7.23 -2.77
CA CYS A 94 -8.02 -8.52 -3.01
C CYS A 94 -8.31 -9.26 -1.70
N LEU A 95 -7.33 -9.32 -0.78
CA LEU A 95 -7.52 -9.96 0.53
C LEU A 95 -8.58 -9.25 1.37
N LEU A 96 -8.50 -7.93 1.46
CA LEU A 96 -9.47 -7.14 2.21
C LEU A 96 -10.89 -7.31 1.66
N MET A 97 -11.08 -7.17 0.36
CA MET A 97 -12.40 -7.31 -0.25
C MET A 97 -12.97 -8.72 -0.10
N TYR A 98 -12.15 -9.74 -0.29
CA TYR A 98 -12.59 -11.13 -0.22
C TYR A 98 -12.89 -11.58 1.21
N LEU A 99 -11.99 -11.25 2.17
CA LEU A 99 -12.09 -11.75 3.53
C LEU A 99 -13.00 -10.91 4.44
N SER A 100 -13.35 -9.69 4.06
CA SER A 100 -14.20 -8.80 4.87
C SER A 100 -15.49 -8.37 4.19
N GLY A 101 -15.60 -8.54 2.87
CA GLY A 101 -16.72 -8.01 2.10
C GLY A 101 -16.71 -6.47 1.93
N ILE A 102 -15.61 -5.80 2.26
CA ILE A 102 -15.41 -4.37 1.98
C ILE A 102 -15.49 -4.15 0.47
N ARG A 103 -16.26 -3.16 0.05
CA ARG A 103 -16.39 -2.81 -1.37
C ARG A 103 -15.21 -1.98 -1.86
N PRO A 104 -14.89 -2.04 -3.18
CA PRO A 104 -13.77 -1.25 -3.72
C PRO A 104 -13.82 0.25 -3.35
N LEU A 105 -14.99 0.87 -3.42
CA LEU A 105 -15.14 2.29 -3.07
C LEU A 105 -14.95 2.54 -1.55
N GLU A 106 -15.37 1.61 -0.70
CA GLU A 106 -15.16 1.70 0.75
C GLU A 106 -13.67 1.57 1.08
N LEU A 107 -12.97 0.66 0.39
CA LEU A 107 -11.52 0.48 0.52
C LEU A 107 -10.75 1.78 0.20
N THR A 108 -11.12 2.48 -0.87
CA THR A 108 -10.46 3.75 -1.25
C THR A 108 -10.71 4.89 -0.26
N MET A 109 -11.75 4.77 0.57
CA MET A 109 -12.08 5.76 1.60
C MET A 109 -11.49 5.43 2.98
N LEU A 110 -10.84 4.27 3.15
CA LEU A 110 -10.20 3.91 4.41
C LEU A 110 -9.08 4.89 4.75
N ARG A 111 -8.99 5.20 6.04
CA ARG A 111 -7.92 6.03 6.60
C ARG A 111 -6.80 5.15 7.14
N ARG A 112 -5.62 5.74 7.33
CA ARG A 112 -4.44 5.02 7.83
C ARG A 112 -4.66 4.37 9.19
N ASP A 113 -5.53 4.92 10.02
CA ASP A 113 -5.86 4.46 11.38
C ASP A 113 -7.11 3.56 11.44
N CYS A 114 -7.55 3.06 10.28
CA CYS A 114 -8.77 2.26 10.18
C CYS A 114 -8.71 0.90 10.92
N LEU A 115 -7.50 0.37 11.18
CA LEU A 115 -7.32 -0.94 11.80
C LEU A 115 -7.35 -0.84 13.33
N GLN A 116 -8.14 -1.69 13.97
CA GLN A 116 -8.23 -1.79 15.42
C GLN A 116 -8.14 -3.24 15.88
N ALA A 117 -7.29 -3.46 16.89
CA ALA A 117 -7.22 -4.72 17.61
C ALA A 117 -8.22 -4.70 18.80
N VAL A 118 -9.10 -5.68 18.85
CA VAL A 118 -9.93 -5.92 20.03
C VAL A 118 -9.21 -6.92 20.91
N LYS A 119 -8.81 -6.48 22.09
CA LYS A 119 -8.02 -7.29 23.05
C LYS A 119 -8.89 -7.87 24.14
N ASP A 120 -8.51 -9.05 24.63
CA ASP A 120 -9.06 -9.61 25.84
C ASP A 120 -8.68 -8.72 27.03
N PRO A 121 -9.63 -8.24 27.83
CA PRO A 121 -9.36 -7.37 28.97
C PRO A 121 -8.56 -8.05 30.09
N LYS A 122 -8.53 -9.39 30.13
CA LYS A 122 -7.81 -10.16 31.15
C LYS A 122 -6.39 -10.54 30.74
N THR A 123 -6.21 -10.99 29.50
CA THR A 123 -4.92 -11.48 29.01
C THR A 123 -4.16 -10.44 28.19
N GLY A 124 -4.85 -9.46 27.62
CA GLY A 124 -4.27 -8.49 26.69
C GLY A 124 -4.10 -9.02 25.27
N ASP A 125 -4.42 -10.30 25.02
CA ASP A 125 -4.30 -10.93 23.71
C ASP A 125 -5.30 -10.35 22.71
N VAL A 126 -4.92 -10.32 21.43
CA VAL A 126 -5.83 -9.91 20.37
C VAL A 126 -6.80 -11.04 20.06
N ILE A 127 -8.08 -10.82 20.35
CA ILE A 127 -9.16 -11.79 20.09
C ILE A 127 -9.80 -11.61 18.71
N ARG A 128 -9.71 -10.43 18.13
CA ARG A 128 -10.17 -10.14 16.77
C ARG A 128 -9.66 -8.81 16.26
N TRP A 129 -9.69 -8.64 14.94
CA TRP A 129 -9.38 -7.40 14.26
C TRP A 129 -10.64 -6.76 13.67
N LYS A 130 -10.66 -5.43 13.60
CA LYS A 130 -11.70 -4.64 12.96
C LYS A 130 -11.10 -3.59 12.06
N VAL A 131 -11.77 -3.33 10.93
CA VAL A 131 -11.55 -2.15 10.10
C VAL A 131 -12.73 -1.21 10.27
N ILE A 132 -12.45 0.06 10.49
CA ILE A 132 -13.46 1.12 10.62
C ILE A 132 -13.37 2.05 9.42
N GLY A 133 -14.49 2.30 8.77
CA GLY A 133 -14.54 3.18 7.61
C GLY A 133 -15.95 3.71 7.34
N LEU A 134 -16.10 4.40 6.22
CA LEU A 134 -17.38 4.98 5.80
C LEU A 134 -18.06 4.07 4.76
N PRO A 135 -19.38 3.85 4.89
CA PRO A 135 -20.11 3.02 3.93
C PRO A 135 -20.36 3.77 2.61
N ALA A 136 -20.10 3.11 1.47
CA ALA A 136 -20.27 3.69 0.15
C ALA A 136 -21.74 3.95 -0.26
N LYS A 137 -22.70 3.20 0.31
CA LYS A 137 -24.10 3.21 -0.16
C LYS A 137 -25.13 3.87 0.77
N LYS A 138 -24.74 4.37 1.92
CA LYS A 138 -25.74 5.06 2.75
C LYS A 138 -26.02 6.43 2.16
N ARG A 139 -27.26 6.61 1.67
CA ARG A 139 -27.80 7.96 1.42
C ARG A 139 -27.70 8.73 2.75
N VAL A 140 -26.75 9.64 2.79
CA VAL A 140 -26.65 10.56 3.92
C VAL A 140 -27.90 11.43 3.87
N GLN A 141 -28.75 11.35 4.87
CA GLN A 141 -29.85 12.30 4.99
C GLN A 141 -29.26 13.71 4.99
N LYS A 142 -29.85 14.61 4.18
CA LYS A 142 -29.36 15.98 4.02
C LYS A 142 -29.04 16.59 5.40
N GLY A 143 -27.79 16.93 5.63
CA GLY A 143 -27.31 17.51 6.92
C GLY A 143 -26.78 16.53 7.98
N LYS A 144 -26.80 15.22 7.77
CA LYS A 144 -26.22 14.25 8.72
C LYS A 144 -24.92 13.67 8.19
N LYS A 145 -23.88 13.62 9.04
CA LYS A 145 -22.63 12.93 8.72
C LYS A 145 -22.87 11.41 8.62
N PRO A 146 -22.26 10.71 7.67
CA PRO A 146 -22.34 9.26 7.59
C PRO A 146 -21.77 8.62 8.87
N LYS A 147 -22.47 7.63 9.42
CA LYS A 147 -21.97 6.87 10.57
C LYS A 147 -20.91 5.88 10.09
N PRO A 148 -19.78 5.75 10.81
CA PRO A 148 -18.80 4.73 10.53
C PRO A 148 -19.42 3.33 10.58
N VAL A 149 -18.86 2.42 9.79
CA VAL A 149 -19.18 0.98 9.77
C VAL A 149 -17.93 0.23 10.20
N GLU A 150 -18.14 -0.85 10.96
CA GLU A 150 -17.08 -1.76 11.38
C GLU A 150 -17.19 -3.05 10.58
N TRP A 151 -16.06 -3.50 10.05
CA TRP A 151 -15.90 -4.84 9.46
C TRP A 151 -14.99 -5.66 10.36
N VAL A 152 -15.48 -6.80 10.85
CA VAL A 152 -14.63 -7.77 11.52
C VAL A 152 -13.84 -8.52 10.44
N ILE A 153 -12.53 -8.60 10.64
CA ILE A 153 -11.63 -9.18 9.66
C ILE A 153 -10.74 -10.25 10.30
N PRO A 154 -10.31 -11.28 9.55
CA PRO A 154 -9.33 -12.24 10.02
C PRO A 154 -7.92 -11.62 10.05
N GLU A 155 -6.99 -12.32 10.69
CA GLU A 155 -5.62 -11.85 10.87
C GLU A 155 -4.89 -11.60 9.55
N GLU A 156 -5.12 -12.43 8.54
CA GLU A 156 -4.53 -12.27 7.20
C GLU A 156 -4.91 -10.94 6.57
N ALA A 157 -6.17 -10.54 6.70
CA ALA A 157 -6.63 -9.24 6.24
C ALA A 157 -6.06 -8.09 7.09
N ALA A 158 -5.88 -8.30 8.40
CA ALA A 158 -5.24 -7.31 9.26
C ALA A 158 -3.77 -7.10 8.88
N ARG A 159 -3.03 -8.18 8.58
CA ARG A 159 -1.65 -8.09 8.06
C ARG A 159 -1.58 -7.31 6.75
N ALA A 160 -2.53 -7.53 5.84
CA ALA A 160 -2.62 -6.75 4.60
C ALA A 160 -2.83 -5.25 4.87
N VAL A 161 -3.67 -4.88 5.85
CA VAL A 161 -3.82 -3.46 6.25
C VAL A 161 -2.52 -2.90 6.84
N MET A 162 -1.88 -3.63 7.74
CA MET A 162 -0.58 -3.23 8.34
C MET A 162 0.50 -3.04 7.28
N LEU A 163 0.53 -3.91 6.27
CA LEU A 163 1.45 -3.77 5.15
C LEU A 163 1.17 -2.49 4.34
N LEU A 164 -0.09 -2.21 4.03
CA LEU A 164 -0.49 -0.97 3.35
C LEU A 164 -0.15 0.28 4.18
N GLN A 165 -0.35 0.22 5.51
CA GLN A 165 0.04 1.31 6.39
C GLN A 165 1.53 1.63 6.29
N ARG A 166 2.39 0.63 6.20
CA ARG A 166 3.84 0.79 6.05
C ARG A 166 4.22 1.23 4.64
N ALA A 167 3.73 0.53 3.63
CA ALA A 167 4.09 0.78 2.23
C ALA A 167 3.78 2.21 1.76
N TRP A 168 2.74 2.83 2.31
CA TRP A 168 2.32 4.19 1.94
C TRP A 168 2.75 5.28 2.92
N GLU A 169 3.43 4.94 4.02
CA GLU A 169 3.71 5.87 5.12
C GLU A 169 4.55 7.08 4.69
N SER A 170 5.64 6.87 3.97
CA SER A 170 6.51 7.95 3.49
C SER A 170 5.79 8.91 2.55
N MET A 171 4.95 8.35 1.67
CA MET A 171 4.14 9.14 0.75
C MET A 171 3.04 9.92 1.47
N ARG A 172 2.37 9.32 2.45
CA ARG A 172 1.38 10.03 3.28
C ARG A 172 1.98 11.24 3.97
N ARG A 173 3.14 11.08 4.60
CA ARG A 173 3.85 12.19 5.25
C ARG A 173 4.17 13.31 4.27
N ARG A 174 4.65 12.97 3.09
CA ARG A 174 5.04 13.96 2.07
C ARG A 174 3.85 14.71 1.49
N HIS A 175 2.71 14.05 1.33
CA HIS A 175 1.51 14.61 0.68
C HIS A 175 0.48 15.13 1.68
N ASP A 176 0.71 14.99 2.98
CA ASP A 176 -0.24 15.35 4.05
C ASP A 176 -1.63 14.72 3.79
N ASP A 177 -1.63 13.42 3.54
CA ASP A 177 -2.83 12.64 3.19
C ASP A 177 -3.00 11.45 4.15
N ASP A 178 -4.20 11.30 4.70
CA ASP A 178 -4.52 10.27 5.70
C ASP A 178 -5.17 9.01 5.12
N HIS A 179 -5.35 8.91 3.80
CA HIS A 179 -5.90 7.70 3.21
C HIS A 179 -4.96 6.50 3.38
N LEU A 180 -5.55 5.32 3.58
CA LEU A 180 -4.77 4.08 3.71
C LEU A 180 -3.95 3.82 2.44
N VAL A 181 -4.57 4.03 1.27
CA VAL A 181 -3.96 3.89 -0.06
C VAL A 181 -4.01 5.20 -0.79
N LEU A 182 -2.89 5.60 -1.37
CA LEU A 182 -2.77 6.79 -2.20
C LEU A 182 -2.69 6.43 -3.69
N ASN A 183 -2.66 7.46 -4.53
CA ASN A 183 -2.37 7.25 -5.95
C ASN A 183 -0.87 6.97 -6.15
N ALA A 184 -0.53 5.79 -6.68
CA ALA A 184 0.85 5.36 -6.87
C ALA A 184 1.65 6.29 -7.82
N HIS A 185 0.98 7.04 -8.70
CA HIS A 185 1.64 8.06 -9.52
C HIS A 185 2.21 9.23 -8.70
N ALA A 186 1.80 9.36 -7.42
CA ALA A 186 2.38 10.35 -6.51
C ALA A 186 3.81 9.97 -6.06
N LEU A 187 4.25 8.71 -6.25
CA LEU A 187 5.61 8.29 -5.94
C LEU A 187 6.62 9.15 -6.72
N GLY A 188 7.55 9.77 -6.02
CA GLY A 188 8.56 10.62 -6.63
C GLY A 188 8.08 11.98 -7.14
N THR A 189 6.85 12.40 -6.85
CA THR A 189 6.37 13.76 -7.16
C THR A 189 6.53 14.68 -5.95
N LYS A 190 6.81 15.97 -6.20
CA LYS A 190 6.72 16.99 -5.15
C LYS A 190 5.27 17.10 -4.66
N SER A 191 5.10 17.37 -3.37
CA SER A 191 3.81 17.51 -2.69
C SER A 191 2.76 18.23 -3.54
N ARG A 192 1.80 17.48 -4.05
CA ARG A 192 0.49 17.95 -4.48
C ARG A 192 -0.52 17.06 -3.76
N LYS A 193 -1.62 17.61 -3.28
CA LYS A 193 -2.72 16.82 -2.72
C LYS A 193 -3.25 15.88 -3.81
N HIS A 194 -2.79 14.65 -3.80
CA HIS A 194 -3.18 13.59 -4.72
C HIS A 194 -3.95 12.51 -3.95
N GLY A 195 -5.04 12.91 -3.28
CA GLY A 195 -6.04 11.94 -2.89
C GLY A 195 -6.67 11.30 -4.15
N PHE A 196 -7.24 10.10 -4.02
CA PHE A 196 -8.18 9.62 -5.04
C PHE A 196 -9.21 10.72 -5.30
N PRO A 197 -9.60 10.97 -6.56
CA PRO A 197 -10.59 11.99 -6.85
C PRO A 197 -11.81 11.70 -5.99
N THR A 198 -12.07 12.58 -5.04
CA THR A 198 -13.33 12.56 -4.30
C THR A 198 -14.42 12.71 -5.35
N THR A 199 -15.28 11.72 -5.44
CA THR A 199 -16.49 11.80 -6.27
C THR A 199 -17.16 13.12 -5.98
N PRO A 200 -17.51 13.94 -7.00
CA PRO A 200 -18.21 15.20 -6.75
C PRO A 200 -19.48 14.90 -5.97
N GLN A 201 -19.71 15.69 -4.93
CA GLN A 201 -20.91 15.65 -4.08
C GLN A 201 -22.15 16.02 -4.88
#